data_c969b76a85f798f822ab0197beb0d312
#
_entry.id   c969b76a85f798f822ab0197beb0d312
#
_cell.length_a   1.000
_cell.length_b   1.000
_cell.length_c   1.000
_cell.angle_alpha   90.00
_cell.angle_beta   90.00
_cell.angle_gamma   90.00
#
_symmetry.space_group_name_H-M   'P 1'
#
loop_
_entity.id
_entity.type
_entity.pdbx_description
1 polymer ?
#
loop_
_entity_poly.entity_id
_entity_poly.type
_entity_poly.pdbx_seq_one_letter_code
_entity_poly.pdbx_strand_id
1 'polypeptide(L)'
;MARSVDSDPERKQARKAETMTTSTPIPGDLTASGQDRASASDGERADLLAALGKNRHFLRFTARDLTDGQARQRTTASELCLGGLIKHVTAAEQGWVNFILEGPSAMGDAAAMTEDDWGRRADEFRLLPGETLAGVLAGYAEAARRTDELAAHLPDLNVAHPLPKAPWFSPGERWSARRVLLHIIAETAQHAGHADIIRESLDGAKSMG
;
A
#
# COMPACT_ATOMS: atom_id res chain seq x y z
N MET A 1 54.46 26.37 -36.68
CA MET A 1 54.09 26.29 -38.10
C MET A 1 52.56 26.34 -38.19
N ALA A 2 52.10 27.38 -38.78
CA ALA A 2 50.72 27.77 -39.02
C ALA A 2 50.12 27.02 -40.22
N ARG A 3 48.78 26.92 -40.19
CA ARG A 3 47.80 27.12 -41.28
C ARG A 3 46.43 26.78 -40.71
N SER A 4 45.58 27.63 -40.47
CA SER A 4 44.77 28.67 -41.09
C SER A 4 44.09 28.22 -42.37
N VAL A 5 42.79 28.66 -42.47
CA VAL A 5 41.90 28.80 -43.63
C VAL A 5 40.83 27.68 -43.63
N ASP A 6 39.53 27.86 -43.78
CA ASP A 6 38.81 29.01 -44.35
C ASP A 6 37.34 28.92 -43.97
N SER A 7 36.73 30.03 -43.85
CA SER A 7 35.28 30.29 -43.71
C SER A 7 34.63 30.23 -45.09
N ASP A 8 33.51 29.56 -45.22
CA ASP A 8 32.59 29.86 -46.31
C ASP A 8 31.13 29.84 -45.85
N PRO A 9 30.48 30.99 -45.79
CA PRO A 9 29.04 31.08 -45.55
C PRO A 9 28.33 31.22 -46.91
N GLU A 10 27.34 30.46 -47.15
CA GLU A 10 26.26 30.64 -48.11
C GLU A 10 25.87 29.40 -48.87
N ARG A 11 24.88 28.69 -48.34
CA ARG A 11 23.83 28.09 -49.17
C ARG A 11 22.50 28.15 -48.44
N LYS A 12 21.88 29.32 -48.44
CA LYS A 12 20.43 29.44 -48.37
C LYS A 12 19.83 28.73 -49.58
N GLN A 13 19.14 27.66 -49.35
CA GLN A 13 18.07 27.24 -50.24
C GLN A 13 16.85 26.92 -49.39
N ALA A 14 15.87 27.80 -49.54
CA ALA A 14 14.51 27.65 -49.11
C ALA A 14 13.90 26.36 -49.63
N ARG A 15 13.53 25.42 -48.73
CA ARG A 15 12.51 24.42 -48.97
C ARG A 15 11.24 24.87 -48.30
N LYS A 16 10.29 25.24 -49.15
CA LYS A 16 8.91 25.52 -48.91
C LYS A 16 8.31 24.44 -47.99
N ALA A 17 7.95 24.76 -46.77
CA ALA A 17 7.17 23.91 -45.92
C ALA A 17 5.74 23.87 -46.46
N GLU A 18 5.37 22.77 -47.05
CA GLU A 18 3.97 22.41 -47.27
C GLU A 18 3.42 21.92 -45.98
N THR A 19 2.62 22.77 -45.36
CA THR A 19 1.81 22.44 -44.20
C THR A 19 0.68 21.51 -44.62
N MET A 20 0.89 20.22 -44.50
CA MET A 20 -0.21 19.25 -44.52
C MET A 20 -0.71 19.11 -43.08
N THR A 21 -1.64 19.94 -42.72
CA THR A 21 -2.51 19.72 -41.56
C THR A 21 -3.54 18.64 -41.90
N THR A 22 -3.18 17.40 -41.75
CA THR A 22 -4.17 16.33 -41.64
C THR A 22 -4.46 16.14 -40.16
N SER A 23 -5.39 16.97 -39.67
CA SER A 23 -6.06 16.71 -38.39
C SER A 23 -6.95 15.49 -38.60
N THR A 24 -6.47 14.34 -38.21
CA THR A 24 -7.31 13.14 -38.03
C THR A 24 -8.19 13.43 -36.83
N PRO A 25 -9.52 13.47 -36.97
CA PRO A 25 -10.38 13.60 -35.80
C PRO A 25 -10.18 12.34 -34.95
N ILE A 26 -9.82 12.54 -33.68
CA ILE A 26 -9.86 11.48 -32.67
C ILE A 26 -11.33 11.07 -32.57
N PRO A 27 -11.68 9.81 -32.90
CA PRO A 27 -13.05 9.38 -32.77
C PRO A 27 -13.41 9.21 -31.32
N GLY A 28 -14.45 9.87 -30.89
CA GLY A 28 -15.24 9.44 -29.75
C GLY A 28 -15.04 10.26 -28.51
N ASP A 29 -15.99 11.10 -28.32
CA ASP A 29 -16.47 11.57 -27.03
C ASP A 29 -16.58 10.38 -26.05
N LEU A 30 -15.58 10.21 -25.17
CA LEU A 30 -15.58 9.21 -24.10
C LEU A 30 -16.47 9.69 -22.94
N THR A 31 -17.69 10.08 -23.21
CA THR A 31 -18.72 10.17 -22.19
C THR A 31 -19.18 8.75 -21.88
N ALA A 32 -18.42 8.06 -21.01
CA ALA A 32 -18.86 6.80 -20.45
C ALA A 32 -20.26 7.01 -19.84
N SER A 33 -21.22 6.17 -20.21
CA SER A 33 -22.56 6.22 -19.66
C SER A 33 -22.51 6.01 -18.15
N GLY A 34 -23.54 6.43 -17.42
CA GLY A 34 -23.62 6.17 -15.97
C GLY A 34 -23.51 4.68 -15.64
N GLN A 35 -24.00 3.79 -16.50
CA GLN A 35 -23.88 2.35 -16.37
C GLN A 35 -22.45 1.84 -16.57
N ASP A 36 -21.71 2.40 -17.54
CA ASP A 36 -20.31 2.01 -17.77
C ASP A 36 -19.42 2.44 -16.59
N ARG A 37 -19.70 3.59 -15.98
CA ARG A 37 -18.99 4.05 -14.77
C ARG A 37 -19.31 3.20 -13.55
N ALA A 38 -20.56 2.77 -13.36
CA ALA A 38 -20.96 1.87 -12.28
C ALA A 38 -20.27 0.51 -12.43
N SER A 39 -20.32 -0.10 -13.62
CA SER A 39 -19.66 -1.39 -13.85
C SER A 39 -18.14 -1.34 -13.71
N ALA A 40 -17.50 -0.25 -14.13
CA ALA A 40 -16.07 -0.04 -13.94
C ALA A 40 -15.70 0.13 -12.45
N SER A 41 -16.54 0.83 -11.67
CA SER A 41 -16.37 0.96 -10.23
C SER A 41 -16.51 -0.37 -9.50
N ASP A 42 -17.45 -1.22 -9.91
CA ASP A 42 -17.65 -2.55 -9.33
C ASP A 42 -16.47 -3.48 -9.66
N GLY A 43 -15.96 -3.44 -10.89
CA GLY A 43 -14.76 -4.16 -11.29
C GLY A 43 -13.53 -3.74 -10.48
N GLU A 44 -13.29 -2.43 -10.30
CA GLU A 44 -12.21 -1.91 -9.48
C GLU A 44 -12.29 -2.38 -8.02
N ARG A 45 -13.48 -2.37 -7.42
CA ARG A 45 -13.68 -2.86 -6.05
C ARG A 45 -13.36 -4.35 -5.93
N ALA A 46 -13.82 -5.13 -6.90
CA ALA A 46 -13.53 -6.56 -6.93
C ALA A 46 -12.03 -6.82 -7.01
N ASP A 47 -11.29 -6.08 -7.83
CA ASP A 47 -9.84 -6.19 -7.96
C ASP A 47 -9.10 -5.79 -6.67
N LEU A 48 -9.52 -4.70 -6.01
CA LEU A 48 -8.95 -4.28 -4.73
C LEU A 48 -9.18 -5.33 -3.64
N LEU A 49 -10.39 -5.87 -3.53
CA LEU A 49 -10.73 -6.91 -2.57
C LEU A 49 -9.98 -8.21 -2.85
N ALA A 50 -9.85 -8.60 -4.11
CA ALA A 50 -9.07 -9.78 -4.51
C ALA A 50 -7.59 -9.62 -4.16
N ALA A 51 -7.00 -8.44 -4.40
CA ALA A 51 -5.61 -8.14 -4.06
C ALA A 51 -5.38 -8.14 -2.54
N LEU A 52 -6.28 -7.53 -1.74
CA LEU A 52 -6.26 -7.59 -0.29
C LEU A 52 -6.32 -9.03 0.20
N GLY A 53 -7.28 -9.81 -0.26
CA GLY A 53 -7.48 -11.20 0.13
C GLY A 53 -6.24 -12.07 -0.17
N LYS A 54 -5.63 -11.89 -1.34
CA LYS A 54 -4.42 -12.61 -1.75
C LYS A 54 -3.23 -12.32 -0.83
N ASN A 55 -2.93 -11.04 -0.55
CA ASN A 55 -1.79 -10.68 0.29
C ASN A 55 -1.99 -11.10 1.75
N ARG A 56 -3.21 -10.96 2.28
CA ARG A 56 -3.57 -11.45 3.62
C ARG A 56 -3.46 -12.98 3.72
N HIS A 57 -3.80 -13.69 2.65
CA HIS A 57 -3.62 -15.15 2.61
C HIS A 57 -2.15 -15.52 2.78
N PHE A 58 -1.24 -14.91 2.01
CA PHE A 58 0.19 -15.19 2.13
C PHE A 58 0.72 -14.89 3.53
N LEU A 59 0.40 -13.71 4.10
CA LEU A 59 0.83 -13.37 5.45
C LEU A 59 0.34 -14.40 6.49
N ARG A 60 -0.95 -14.76 6.46
CA ARG A 60 -1.49 -15.77 7.39
C ARG A 60 -0.89 -17.16 7.17
N PHE A 61 -0.64 -17.52 5.92
CA PHE A 61 -0.10 -18.83 5.57
C PHE A 61 1.32 -19.04 6.12
N THR A 62 2.13 -17.98 6.27
CA THR A 62 3.45 -18.10 6.92
C THR A 62 3.36 -18.51 8.38
N ALA A 63 2.24 -18.22 9.05
CA ALA A 63 2.04 -18.54 10.46
C ALA A 63 1.32 -19.88 10.71
N ARG A 64 1.05 -20.68 9.66
CA ARG A 64 0.36 -21.96 9.79
C ARG A 64 1.16 -22.93 10.67
N ASP A 65 0.47 -23.69 11.52
CA ASP A 65 1.01 -24.77 12.34
C ASP A 65 2.12 -24.34 13.32
N LEU A 66 2.24 -23.04 13.62
CA LEU A 66 3.19 -22.53 14.60
C LEU A 66 2.61 -22.49 16.00
N THR A 67 3.47 -22.77 16.98
CA THR A 67 3.22 -22.47 18.38
C THR A 67 3.44 -21.00 18.69
N ASP A 68 2.87 -20.50 19.80
CA ASP A 68 3.12 -19.13 20.28
C ASP A 68 4.61 -18.86 20.52
N GLY A 69 5.35 -19.87 20.99
CA GLY A 69 6.80 -19.78 21.20
C GLY A 69 7.55 -19.55 19.88
N GLN A 70 7.20 -20.28 18.82
CA GLN A 70 7.78 -20.11 17.50
C GLN A 70 7.40 -18.74 16.88
N ALA A 71 6.14 -18.32 17.05
CA ALA A 71 5.68 -17.03 16.55
C ALA A 71 6.36 -15.81 17.20
N ARG A 72 6.96 -15.99 18.40
CA ARG A 72 7.76 -14.96 19.11
C ARG A 72 9.23 -14.94 18.73
N GLN A 73 9.73 -15.99 18.07
CA GLN A 73 11.16 -16.10 17.80
C GLN A 73 11.61 -15.10 16.76
N ARG A 74 12.78 -14.50 17.01
CA ARG A 74 13.53 -13.69 16.07
C ARG A 74 14.60 -14.56 15.45
N THR A 75 14.35 -15.01 14.24
CA THR A 75 15.19 -16.01 13.55
C THR A 75 16.14 -15.39 12.52
N THR A 76 16.08 -14.09 12.34
CA THR A 76 16.93 -13.32 11.41
C THR A 76 17.70 -12.24 12.16
N ALA A 77 18.55 -11.48 11.46
CA ALA A 77 19.21 -10.30 12.02
C ALA A 77 18.25 -9.16 12.37
N SER A 78 16.99 -9.22 11.92
CA SER A 78 15.94 -8.25 12.21
C SER A 78 15.35 -8.48 13.60
N GLU A 79 14.78 -7.40 14.17
CA GLU A 79 13.99 -7.43 15.41
C GLU A 79 12.58 -8.04 15.21
N LEU A 80 12.20 -8.37 13.98
CA LEU A 80 10.88 -8.84 13.62
C LEU A 80 10.64 -10.30 14.02
N CYS A 81 9.40 -10.63 14.37
CA CYS A 81 8.91 -11.99 14.54
C CYS A 81 7.54 -12.14 13.88
N LEU A 82 7.13 -13.37 13.56
CA LEU A 82 5.91 -13.65 12.81
C LEU A 82 4.65 -13.12 13.51
N GLY A 83 4.51 -13.36 14.81
CA GLY A 83 3.37 -12.88 15.58
C GLY A 83 3.30 -11.35 15.65
N GLY A 84 4.46 -10.70 15.80
CA GLY A 84 4.56 -9.25 15.79
C GLY A 84 4.21 -8.64 14.43
N LEU A 85 4.66 -9.23 13.32
CA LEU A 85 4.29 -8.75 11.98
C LEU A 85 2.79 -8.80 11.73
N ILE A 86 2.11 -9.90 12.12
CA ILE A 86 0.66 -10.00 11.98
C ILE A 86 -0.04 -8.93 12.83
N LYS A 87 0.42 -8.71 14.05
CA LYS A 87 -0.10 -7.67 14.95
C LYS A 87 0.07 -6.28 14.36
N HIS A 88 1.27 -5.97 13.83
CA HIS A 88 1.57 -4.69 13.18
C HIS A 88 0.69 -4.44 11.96
N VAL A 89 0.58 -5.41 11.04
CA VAL A 89 -0.26 -5.27 9.84
C VAL A 89 -1.73 -5.09 10.23
N THR A 90 -2.19 -5.77 11.30
CA THR A 90 -3.54 -5.58 11.85
C THR A 90 -3.76 -4.13 12.29
N ALA A 91 -2.85 -3.58 13.08
CA ALA A 91 -2.93 -2.21 13.59
C ALA A 91 -2.87 -1.18 12.44
N ALA A 92 -1.96 -1.39 11.48
CA ALA A 92 -1.85 -0.55 10.29
C ALA A 92 -3.15 -0.56 9.46
N GLU A 93 -3.70 -1.73 9.18
CA GLU A 93 -4.96 -1.86 8.43
C GLU A 93 -6.12 -1.18 9.15
N GLN A 94 -6.27 -1.39 10.46
CA GLN A 94 -7.30 -0.72 11.28
C GLN A 94 -7.14 0.80 11.29
N GLY A 95 -5.91 1.29 11.47
CA GLY A 95 -5.61 2.72 11.47
C GLY A 95 -5.99 3.38 10.15
N TRP A 96 -5.66 2.74 9.03
CA TRP A 96 -6.00 3.26 7.71
C TRP A 96 -7.51 3.18 7.39
N VAL A 97 -8.21 2.16 7.84
CA VAL A 97 -9.67 2.08 7.74
C VAL A 97 -10.33 3.22 8.53
N ASN A 98 -9.89 3.47 9.75
CA ASN A 98 -10.38 4.59 10.55
C ASN A 98 -10.06 5.94 9.87
N PHE A 99 -8.89 6.08 9.23
CA PHE A 99 -8.58 7.27 8.44
C PHE A 99 -9.54 7.49 7.26
N ILE A 100 -9.97 6.44 6.57
CA ILE A 100 -11.00 6.58 5.51
C ILE A 100 -12.30 7.13 6.09
N LEU A 101 -12.69 6.67 7.27
CA LEU A 101 -13.96 7.02 7.92
C LEU A 101 -13.94 8.39 8.60
N GLU A 102 -12.87 8.72 9.31
CA GLU A 102 -12.79 9.83 10.26
C GLU A 102 -11.77 10.90 9.87
N GLY A 103 -10.93 10.60 8.87
CA GLY A 103 -9.86 11.50 8.44
C GLY A 103 -8.65 11.49 9.38
N PRO A 104 -7.84 12.58 9.39
CA PRO A 104 -6.56 12.62 10.10
C PRO A 104 -6.67 12.47 11.62
N SER A 105 -7.82 12.77 12.21
CA SER A 105 -8.05 12.60 13.65
C SER A 105 -7.91 11.16 14.14
N ALA A 106 -8.16 10.19 13.25
CA ALA A 106 -8.03 8.77 13.57
C ALA A 106 -6.57 8.29 13.75
N MET A 107 -5.60 9.03 13.20
CA MET A 107 -4.18 8.61 13.19
C MET A 107 -3.33 9.31 14.27
N GLY A 108 -3.89 10.29 14.96
CA GLY A 108 -3.16 11.12 15.92
C GLY A 108 -2.15 12.07 15.26
N ASP A 109 -1.44 12.83 16.09
CA ASP A 109 -0.37 13.73 15.65
C ASP A 109 1.00 13.11 16.01
N ALA A 110 1.77 12.74 15.01
CA ALA A 110 3.10 12.16 15.22
C ALA A 110 4.05 13.11 15.97
N ALA A 111 3.83 14.44 15.87
CA ALA A 111 4.63 15.42 16.59
C ALA A 111 4.25 15.52 18.10
N ALA A 112 3.07 15.03 18.46
CA ALA A 112 2.59 15.00 19.83
C ALA A 112 2.84 13.64 20.53
N MET A 113 3.43 12.66 19.84
CA MET A 113 3.71 11.34 20.41
C MET A 113 4.71 11.43 21.55
N THR A 114 4.36 10.83 22.67
CA THR A 114 5.21 10.69 23.85
C THR A 114 6.16 9.48 23.70
N GLU A 115 7.13 9.35 24.60
CA GLU A 115 8.00 8.17 24.66
C GLU A 115 7.20 6.88 24.89
N ASP A 116 6.13 6.94 25.71
CA ASP A 116 5.23 5.80 25.90
C ASP A 116 4.44 5.43 24.63
N ASP A 117 4.09 6.43 23.81
CA ASP A 117 3.43 6.16 22.50
C ASP A 117 4.37 5.44 21.56
N TRP A 118 5.63 5.87 21.51
CA TRP A 118 6.66 5.19 20.73
C TRP A 118 6.93 3.78 21.26
N GLY A 119 6.92 3.60 22.58
CA GLY A 119 7.02 2.28 23.22
C GLY A 119 5.89 1.35 22.79
N ARG A 120 4.64 1.82 22.84
CA ARG A 120 3.46 1.06 22.38
C ARG A 120 3.56 0.71 20.88
N ARG A 121 4.02 1.64 20.05
CA ARG A 121 4.23 1.39 18.62
C ARG A 121 5.33 0.35 18.38
N ALA A 122 6.40 0.35 19.16
CA ALA A 122 7.42 -0.70 19.09
C ALA A 122 6.88 -2.07 19.52
N ASP A 123 5.93 -2.10 20.45
CA ASP A 123 5.27 -3.33 20.92
C ASP A 123 4.30 -3.94 19.89
N GLU A 124 3.88 -3.18 18.87
CA GLU A 124 3.14 -3.72 17.74
C GLU A 124 3.94 -4.79 16.98
N PHE A 125 5.27 -4.69 16.96
CA PHE A 125 6.16 -5.63 16.27
C PHE A 125 6.55 -6.85 17.10
N ARG A 126 5.95 -7.03 18.28
CA ARG A 126 6.25 -8.12 19.20
C ARG A 126 4.99 -8.83 19.64
N LEU A 127 5.07 -10.15 19.75
CA LEU A 127 4.03 -10.93 20.44
C LEU A 127 4.36 -10.94 21.94
N LEU A 128 3.65 -10.10 22.71
CA LEU A 128 3.93 -9.86 24.12
C LEU A 128 3.55 -11.06 25.01
N PRO A 129 4.05 -11.14 26.25
CA PRO A 129 3.57 -12.11 27.23
C PRO A 129 2.06 -12.02 27.42
N GLY A 130 1.37 -13.16 27.37
CA GLY A 130 -0.10 -13.21 27.46
C GLY A 130 -0.82 -13.10 26.11
N GLU A 131 -0.17 -12.61 25.05
CA GLU A 131 -0.72 -12.66 23.70
C GLU A 131 -0.44 -14.03 23.07
N THR A 132 -1.37 -14.50 22.23
CA THR A 132 -1.26 -15.78 21.51
C THR A 132 -1.30 -15.56 20.01
N LEU A 133 -0.69 -16.46 19.25
CA LEU A 133 -0.77 -16.44 17.78
C LEU A 133 -2.23 -16.53 17.31
N ALA A 134 -3.03 -17.38 17.94
CA ALA A 134 -4.44 -17.51 17.64
C ALA A 134 -5.20 -16.18 17.86
N GLY A 135 -4.88 -15.47 18.94
CA GLY A 135 -5.49 -14.17 19.26
C GLY A 135 -5.16 -13.10 18.23
N VAL A 136 -3.89 -12.96 17.82
CA VAL A 136 -3.51 -11.97 16.80
C VAL A 136 -4.06 -12.33 15.42
N LEU A 137 -4.15 -13.61 15.06
CA LEU A 137 -4.78 -14.06 13.82
C LEU A 137 -6.29 -13.77 13.80
N ALA A 138 -6.98 -13.94 14.93
CA ALA A 138 -8.40 -13.58 15.07
C ALA A 138 -8.61 -12.07 14.94
N GLY A 139 -7.75 -11.25 15.58
CA GLY A 139 -7.77 -9.79 15.43
C GLY A 139 -7.54 -9.35 13.97
N TYR A 140 -6.62 -10.02 13.28
CA TYR A 140 -6.36 -9.74 11.86
C TYR A 140 -7.55 -10.12 10.96
N ALA A 141 -8.21 -11.24 11.24
CA ALA A 141 -9.41 -11.63 10.50
C ALA A 141 -10.55 -10.62 10.67
N GLU A 142 -10.71 -10.07 11.86
CA GLU A 142 -11.72 -9.03 12.12
C GLU A 142 -11.37 -7.70 11.44
N ALA A 143 -10.10 -7.26 11.45
CA ALA A 143 -9.66 -6.10 10.70
C ALA A 143 -9.93 -6.26 9.20
N ALA A 144 -9.58 -7.43 8.64
CA ALA A 144 -9.83 -7.76 7.24
C ALA A 144 -11.33 -7.68 6.89
N ARG A 145 -12.21 -8.25 7.72
CA ARG A 145 -13.66 -8.19 7.51
C ARG A 145 -14.18 -6.76 7.46
N ARG A 146 -13.74 -5.90 8.40
CA ARG A 146 -14.12 -4.47 8.42
C ARG A 146 -13.65 -3.72 7.17
N THR A 147 -12.42 -3.98 6.73
CA THR A 147 -11.89 -3.38 5.50
C THR A 147 -12.68 -3.81 4.27
N ASP A 148 -13.01 -5.10 4.18
CA ASP A 148 -13.77 -5.65 3.04
C ASP A 148 -15.19 -5.07 3.01
N GLU A 149 -15.86 -4.97 4.15
CA GLU A 149 -17.17 -4.33 4.26
C GLU A 149 -17.11 -2.85 3.86
N LEU A 150 -16.11 -2.12 4.35
CA LEU A 150 -15.92 -0.72 3.97
C LEU A 150 -15.70 -0.60 2.46
N ALA A 151 -14.76 -1.36 1.90
CA ALA A 151 -14.42 -1.30 0.47
C ALA A 151 -15.61 -1.66 -0.43
N ALA A 152 -16.45 -2.63 0.00
CA ALA A 152 -17.63 -3.03 -0.74
C ALA A 152 -18.74 -1.97 -0.73
N HIS A 153 -18.91 -1.26 0.38
CA HIS A 153 -20.10 -0.40 0.58
C HIS A 153 -19.81 1.11 0.58
N LEU A 154 -18.53 1.54 0.56
CA LEU A 154 -18.20 2.96 0.49
C LEU A 154 -18.77 3.57 -0.80
N PRO A 155 -19.59 4.62 -0.75
CA PRO A 155 -20.26 5.17 -1.93
C PRO A 155 -19.28 5.64 -3.02
N ASP A 156 -18.15 6.24 -2.62
CA ASP A 156 -17.15 6.78 -3.54
C ASP A 156 -15.73 6.51 -3.03
N LEU A 157 -14.94 5.78 -3.81
CA LEU A 157 -13.52 5.54 -3.53
C LEU A 157 -12.64 6.80 -3.68
N ASN A 158 -13.17 7.89 -4.25
CA ASN A 158 -12.46 9.16 -4.37
C ASN A 158 -12.60 10.07 -3.13
N VAL A 159 -13.45 9.72 -2.15
CA VAL A 159 -13.48 10.41 -0.86
C VAL A 159 -12.05 10.49 -0.31
N ALA A 160 -11.60 11.72 0.01
CA ALA A 160 -10.20 11.97 0.36
C ALA A 160 -10.08 12.86 1.59
N HIS A 161 -9.14 12.52 2.46
CA HIS A 161 -8.79 13.31 3.63
C HIS A 161 -7.35 13.83 3.53
N PRO A 162 -7.05 14.99 4.15
CA PRO A 162 -5.66 15.41 4.32
C PRO A 162 -4.94 14.40 5.22
N LEU A 163 -3.67 14.11 4.91
CA LEU A 163 -2.85 13.29 5.81
C LEU A 163 -2.52 14.05 7.10
N PRO A 164 -2.30 13.33 8.21
CA PRO A 164 -1.83 13.95 9.44
C PRO A 164 -0.44 14.57 9.24
N LYS A 165 -0.07 15.51 10.11
CA LYS A 165 1.28 16.07 10.09
C LYS A 165 2.25 15.01 10.60
N ALA A 166 3.14 14.56 9.72
CA ALA A 166 4.21 13.62 10.05
C ALA A 166 5.41 13.87 9.13
N PRO A 167 6.65 13.57 9.57
CA PRO A 167 7.86 13.85 8.78
C PRO A 167 7.93 13.10 7.45
N TRP A 168 7.21 12.00 7.32
CA TRP A 168 7.18 11.13 6.13
C TRP A 168 6.06 11.45 5.14
N PHE A 169 5.20 12.44 5.44
CA PHE A 169 4.18 12.90 4.50
C PHE A 169 4.50 14.30 3.97
N SER A 170 4.19 14.54 2.70
CA SER A 170 4.31 15.87 2.13
C SER A 170 3.26 16.82 2.74
N PRO A 171 3.64 18.08 3.04
CA PRO A 171 2.68 19.05 3.57
C PRO A 171 1.47 19.24 2.65
N GLY A 172 0.27 19.08 3.21
CA GLY A 172 -0.98 19.25 2.46
C GLY A 172 -1.37 18.07 1.56
N GLU A 173 -0.61 16.97 1.58
CA GLU A 173 -0.95 15.77 0.85
C GLU A 173 -2.30 15.19 1.32
N ARG A 174 -3.09 14.71 0.36
CA ARG A 174 -4.39 14.10 0.61
C ARG A 174 -4.45 12.71 -0.02
N TRP A 175 -5.01 11.78 0.71
CA TRP A 175 -5.23 10.43 0.20
C TRP A 175 -6.71 10.11 0.06
N SER A 176 -7.07 9.55 -1.09
CA SER A 176 -8.39 8.99 -1.31
C SER A 176 -8.51 7.60 -0.65
N ALA A 177 -9.74 7.15 -0.45
CA ALA A 177 -10.00 5.79 0.03
C ALA A 177 -9.33 4.74 -0.87
N ARG A 178 -9.39 4.93 -2.20
CA ARG A 178 -8.65 4.11 -3.17
C ARG A 178 -7.16 4.06 -2.87
N ARG A 179 -6.53 5.23 -2.67
CA ARG A 179 -5.10 5.31 -2.37
C ARG A 179 -4.75 4.61 -1.06
N VAL A 180 -5.62 4.70 -0.07
CA VAL A 180 -5.47 4.00 1.22
C VAL A 180 -5.55 2.49 1.03
N LEU A 181 -6.54 1.98 0.29
CA LEU A 181 -6.66 0.54 0.03
C LEU A 181 -5.43 0.00 -0.72
N LEU A 182 -4.91 0.74 -1.71
CA LEU A 182 -3.66 0.39 -2.39
C LEU A 182 -2.46 0.40 -1.43
N HIS A 183 -2.44 1.30 -0.46
CA HIS A 183 -1.39 1.33 0.55
C HIS A 183 -1.47 0.12 1.49
N ILE A 184 -2.66 -0.26 1.95
CA ILE A 184 -2.86 -1.47 2.76
C ILE A 184 -2.40 -2.72 2.00
N ILE A 185 -2.70 -2.82 0.69
CA ILE A 185 -2.22 -3.91 -0.16
C ILE A 185 -0.69 -3.96 -0.20
N ALA A 186 -0.04 -2.81 -0.43
CA ALA A 186 1.42 -2.73 -0.52
C ALA A 186 2.09 -3.05 0.82
N GLU A 187 1.57 -2.53 1.92
CA GLU A 187 2.03 -2.78 3.29
C GLU A 187 1.94 -4.27 3.64
N THR A 188 0.78 -4.86 3.40
CA THR A 188 0.55 -6.29 3.65
C THR A 188 1.47 -7.17 2.79
N ALA A 189 1.66 -6.83 1.50
CA ALA A 189 2.55 -7.57 0.60
C ALA A 189 4.01 -7.51 1.05
N GLN A 190 4.48 -6.33 1.47
CA GLN A 190 5.84 -6.13 1.98
C GLN A 190 6.08 -6.98 3.23
N HIS A 191 5.14 -6.95 4.17
CA HIS A 191 5.26 -7.72 5.41
C HIS A 191 5.03 -9.22 5.22
N ALA A 192 4.25 -9.64 4.22
CA ALA A 192 4.15 -11.05 3.85
C ALA A 192 5.50 -11.61 3.35
N GLY A 193 6.26 -10.83 2.58
CA GLY A 193 7.62 -11.18 2.18
C GLY A 193 8.60 -11.27 3.36
N HIS A 194 8.54 -10.32 4.31
CA HIS A 194 9.33 -10.39 5.54
C HIS A 194 8.98 -11.64 6.37
N ALA A 195 7.68 -11.93 6.51
CA ALA A 195 7.19 -13.10 7.23
C ALA A 195 7.67 -14.42 6.58
N ASP A 196 7.72 -14.48 5.26
CA ASP A 196 8.18 -15.65 4.53
C ASP A 196 9.67 -15.94 4.81
N ILE A 197 10.53 -14.91 4.78
CA ILE A 197 11.95 -15.02 5.13
C ILE A 197 12.14 -15.47 6.59
N ILE A 198 11.35 -14.92 7.53
CA ILE A 198 11.41 -15.31 8.94
C ILE A 198 10.96 -16.75 9.10
N ARG A 199 9.90 -17.18 8.40
CA ARG A 199 9.41 -18.55 8.42
C ARG A 199 10.43 -19.53 7.85
N GLU A 200 11.02 -19.21 6.71
CA GLU A 200 12.08 -20.02 6.12
C GLU A 200 13.28 -20.18 7.08
N SER A 201 13.66 -19.12 7.77
CA SER A 201 14.74 -19.15 8.77
C SER A 201 14.37 -19.93 10.04
N LEU A 202 13.07 -20.06 10.36
CA LEU A 202 12.58 -20.77 11.53
C LEU A 202 12.58 -22.28 11.33
N ASP A 203 12.04 -22.77 10.23
CA ASP A 203 11.80 -24.19 10.00
C ASP A 203 11.89 -24.64 8.53
N GLY A 204 12.31 -23.74 7.63
CA GLY A 204 12.45 -24.03 6.19
C GLY A 204 11.15 -23.99 5.41
N ALA A 205 9.99 -23.74 6.04
CA ALA A 205 8.71 -23.66 5.33
C ALA A 205 8.58 -22.35 4.57
N LYS A 206 7.93 -22.39 3.40
CA LYS A 206 7.72 -21.25 2.50
C LYS A 206 6.25 -21.06 2.18
N SER A 207 5.86 -19.84 1.84
CA SER A 207 4.53 -19.56 1.32
C SER A 207 4.41 -19.83 -0.18
N MET A 208 5.53 -19.68 -0.88
CA MET A 208 5.69 -19.97 -2.31
C MET A 208 6.97 -20.76 -2.52
N GLY A 209 6.89 -21.89 -3.22
CA GLY A 209 8.05 -22.75 -3.51
C GLY A 209 7.66 -24.08 -4.06
#